data_7bd7ac016a5dcbe2b0a4b1e72b752c61
#
_entry.id   7bd7ac016a5dcbe2b0a4b1e72b752c61
#
_cell.length_a   1.000
_cell.length_b   1.000
_cell.length_c   1.000
_cell.angle_alpha   90.00
_cell.angle_beta   90.00
_cell.angle_gamma   90.00
#
_symmetry.space_group_name_H-M   'P 1'
#
loop_
_entity.id
_entity.type
_entity.pdbx_description
1 polymer ?
#
loop_
_entity_poly.entity_id
_entity_poly.type
_entity_poly.pdbx_seq_one_letter_code
_entity_poly.pdbx_strand_id
1 'polypeptide(L)'
;VYPEYLDEYMKYATEVGEVSLRTEPGVLTMYAVSEKENPCMVTILETYASQKAYELHITSKHFQKYKQGTLHMVKRLTLSDQTPLNPANQINNFIQ
;
A
#
# COMPACT_ATOMS: atom_id res chain seq x y z
N VAL A 1 -10.00 -8.10 4.74
CA VAL A 1 -10.84 -8.01 3.53
C VAL A 1 -11.92 -9.08 3.59
N TYR A 2 -13.15 -8.71 3.28
CA TYR A 2 -14.25 -9.69 3.19
C TYR A 2 -14.00 -10.66 2.03
N PRO A 3 -14.26 -11.97 2.22
CA PRO A 3 -13.94 -12.97 1.19
C PRO A 3 -14.55 -12.71 -0.18
N GLU A 4 -15.79 -12.21 -0.21
CA GLU A 4 -16.51 -11.92 -1.47
C GLU A 4 -15.88 -10.79 -2.29
N TYR A 5 -15.03 -9.98 -1.67
CA TYR A 5 -14.37 -8.85 -2.33
C TYR A 5 -12.88 -9.06 -2.58
N LEU A 6 -12.33 -10.22 -2.19
CA LEU A 6 -10.88 -10.41 -2.22
C LEU A 6 -10.28 -10.16 -3.61
N ASP A 7 -10.87 -10.73 -4.66
CA ASP A 7 -10.34 -10.59 -6.02
C ASP A 7 -10.39 -9.14 -6.49
N GLU A 8 -11.49 -8.45 -6.21
CA GLU A 8 -11.66 -7.05 -6.59
C GLU A 8 -10.72 -6.15 -5.78
N TYR A 9 -10.57 -6.43 -4.49
CA TYR A 9 -9.62 -5.71 -3.64
C TYR A 9 -8.19 -5.83 -4.18
N MET A 10 -7.78 -7.02 -4.61
CA MET A 10 -6.45 -7.24 -5.13
C MET A 10 -6.16 -6.41 -6.39
N LYS A 11 -7.17 -6.18 -7.21
CA LYS A 11 -7.03 -5.31 -8.40
C LYS A 11 -6.75 -3.87 -7.99
N TYR A 12 -7.50 -3.35 -7.02
CA TYR A 12 -7.27 -2.00 -6.49
C TYR A 12 -5.90 -1.87 -5.83
N ALA A 13 -5.52 -2.85 -5.01
CA ALA A 13 -4.25 -2.83 -4.30
C ALA A 13 -3.06 -2.89 -5.27
N THR A 14 -3.15 -3.72 -6.30
CA THR A 14 -2.12 -3.83 -7.34
C THR A 14 -1.99 -2.51 -8.10
N GLU A 15 -3.09 -1.92 -8.50
CA GLU A 15 -3.09 -0.65 -9.24
C GLU A 15 -2.47 0.48 -8.43
N VAL A 16 -2.92 0.68 -7.17
CA VAL A 16 -2.40 1.78 -6.35
C VAL A 16 -0.92 1.61 -6.06
N GLY A 17 -0.48 0.39 -5.80
CA GLY A 17 0.92 0.11 -5.56
C GLY A 17 1.78 0.40 -6.77
N GLU A 18 1.34 -0.06 -7.93
CA GLU A 18 2.09 0.11 -9.17
C GLU A 18 2.17 1.57 -9.60
N VAL A 19 1.04 2.29 -9.59
CA VAL A 19 1.02 3.71 -9.94
C VAL A 19 1.88 4.52 -8.97
N SER A 20 1.76 4.26 -7.68
CA SER A 20 2.54 4.98 -6.66
C SER A 20 4.04 4.79 -6.84
N LEU A 21 4.48 3.55 -7.04
CA LEU A 21 5.90 3.24 -7.20
C LEU A 21 6.49 3.77 -8.50
N ARG A 22 5.67 3.98 -9.54
CA ARG A 22 6.12 4.49 -10.83
C ARG A 22 6.06 6.01 -10.93
N THR A 23 5.20 6.67 -10.17
CA THR A 23 4.94 8.11 -10.34
C THR A 23 5.32 8.97 -9.15
N GLU A 24 5.48 8.41 -7.96
CA GLU A 24 5.79 9.17 -6.75
C GLU A 24 7.21 8.89 -6.28
N PRO A 25 8.16 9.84 -6.48
CA PRO A 25 9.55 9.65 -6.07
C PRO A 25 9.72 9.36 -4.57
N GLY A 26 8.82 9.90 -3.76
CA GLY A 26 8.88 9.73 -2.30
C GLY A 26 8.25 8.45 -1.77
N VAL A 27 7.56 7.66 -2.61
CA VAL A 27 7.06 6.35 -2.23
C VAL A 27 8.09 5.32 -2.62
N LEU A 28 8.76 4.72 -1.63
CA LEU A 28 9.88 3.82 -1.87
C LEU A 28 9.47 2.36 -1.92
N THR A 29 8.56 1.96 -1.05
CA THR A 29 8.09 0.57 -0.97
C THR A 29 6.57 0.55 -0.82
N MET A 30 5.93 -0.36 -1.52
CA MET A 30 4.52 -0.64 -1.36
C MET A 30 4.32 -2.12 -1.70
N TYR A 31 4.54 -2.98 -0.71
CA TYR A 31 4.61 -4.42 -0.89
C TYR A 31 3.52 -5.10 -0.08
N ALA A 32 2.60 -5.75 -0.78
CA ALA A 32 1.45 -6.41 -0.16
C ALA A 32 1.64 -7.92 -0.16
N VAL A 33 1.30 -8.55 0.97
CA VAL A 33 1.30 -10.00 1.12
C VAL A 33 0.02 -10.43 1.80
N SER A 34 -0.38 -11.67 1.59
CA SER A 34 -1.51 -12.26 2.32
C SER A 34 -1.09 -13.57 2.97
N GLU A 35 -1.77 -13.94 4.04
CA GLU A 35 -1.50 -15.21 4.70
C GLU A 35 -1.97 -16.36 3.80
N LYS A 36 -1.14 -17.39 3.67
CA LYS A 36 -1.50 -18.57 2.86
C LYS A 36 -2.74 -19.28 3.40
N GLU A 37 -2.84 -19.38 4.73
CA GLU A 37 -3.94 -20.07 5.39
C GLU A 37 -5.22 -19.22 5.42
N ASN A 38 -5.10 -17.90 5.29
CA ASN A 38 -6.24 -16.99 5.29
C ASN A 38 -5.93 -15.80 4.37
N PRO A 39 -6.16 -15.93 3.06
CA PRO A 39 -5.82 -14.88 2.08
C PRO A 39 -6.51 -13.53 2.30
N CYS A 40 -7.59 -13.51 3.07
CA CYS A 40 -8.28 -12.27 3.43
C CYS A 40 -7.50 -11.41 4.43
N MET A 41 -6.47 -11.98 5.06
CA MET A 41 -5.55 -11.26 5.94
C MET A 41 -4.39 -10.72 5.11
N VAL A 42 -4.46 -9.44 4.80
CA VAL A 42 -3.48 -8.74 3.95
C VAL A 42 -2.64 -7.81 4.80
N THR A 43 -1.33 -7.83 4.59
CA THR A 43 -0.38 -6.91 5.22
C THR A 43 0.34 -6.15 4.11
N ILE A 44 0.41 -4.83 4.25
CA ILE A 44 1.12 -3.98 3.30
C ILE A 44 2.26 -3.28 4.03
N LEU A 45 3.48 -3.49 3.56
CA LEU A 45 4.64 -2.75 4.01
C LEU A 45 4.83 -1.53 3.10
N GLU A 46 4.83 -0.34 3.70
CA GLU A 46 4.98 0.90 2.96
C GLU A 46 6.14 1.68 3.56
N THR A 47 7.02 2.20 2.70
CA THR A 47 8.09 3.09 3.14
C THR A 47 8.08 4.36 2.29
N TYR A 48 8.39 5.48 2.94
CA TYR A 48 8.36 6.81 2.34
C TYR A 48 9.68 7.52 2.60
N ALA A 49 10.08 8.36 1.66
CA ALA A 49 11.32 9.14 1.80
C ALA A 49 11.23 10.18 2.92
N SER A 50 10.01 10.65 3.25
CA SER A 50 9.79 11.67 4.27
C SER A 50 8.32 11.70 4.68
N GLN A 51 8.01 12.41 5.75
CA GLN A 51 6.64 12.67 6.17
C GLN A 51 5.85 13.40 5.08
N LYS A 52 6.51 14.34 4.40
CA LYS A 52 5.89 15.09 3.29
C LYS A 52 5.53 14.17 2.13
N ALA A 53 6.38 13.20 1.82
CA ALA A 53 6.11 12.21 0.77
C ALA A 53 4.86 11.39 1.10
N TYR A 54 4.71 10.99 2.36
CA TYR A 54 3.50 10.31 2.83
C TYR A 54 2.26 11.19 2.66
N GLU A 55 2.34 12.45 3.07
CA GLU A 55 1.22 13.39 2.96
C GLU A 55 0.80 13.60 1.51
N LEU A 56 1.77 13.72 0.60
CA LEU A 56 1.49 13.83 -0.84
C LEU A 56 0.82 12.56 -1.37
N HIS A 57 1.27 11.38 -0.90
CA HIS A 57 0.71 10.10 -1.32
C HIS A 57 -0.78 10.01 -0.97
N ILE A 58 -1.15 10.29 0.25
CA ILE A 58 -2.54 10.13 0.70
C ILE A 58 -3.50 11.14 0.06
N THR A 59 -2.98 12.22 -0.53
CA THR A 59 -3.79 13.19 -1.28
C THR A 59 -3.82 12.92 -2.79
N SER A 60 -3.06 11.92 -3.26
CA SER A 60 -3.01 11.60 -4.68
C SER A 60 -4.33 11.01 -5.19
N LYS A 61 -4.58 11.20 -6.49
CA LYS A 61 -5.80 10.68 -7.14
C LYS A 61 -5.86 9.16 -7.07
N HIS A 62 -4.73 8.49 -7.29
CA HIS A 62 -4.69 7.02 -7.27
C HIS A 62 -4.90 6.46 -5.86
N PHE A 63 -4.38 7.13 -4.83
CA PHE A 63 -4.66 6.71 -3.45
C PHE A 63 -6.14 6.90 -3.12
N GLN A 64 -6.73 8.05 -3.48
CA GLN A 64 -8.14 8.31 -3.22
C GLN A 64 -9.04 7.31 -3.96
N LYS A 65 -8.70 6.95 -5.18
CA LYS A 65 -9.42 5.92 -5.93
C LYS A 65 -9.40 4.58 -5.19
N TYR A 66 -8.21 4.18 -4.72
CA TYR A 66 -8.05 2.95 -3.93
C TYR A 66 -8.87 3.01 -2.65
N LYS A 67 -8.72 4.08 -1.89
CA LYS A 67 -9.40 4.25 -0.59
C LYS A 67 -10.91 4.22 -0.75
N GLN A 68 -11.44 5.02 -1.67
CA GLN A 68 -12.89 5.09 -1.89
C GLN A 68 -13.44 3.78 -2.45
N GLY A 69 -12.72 3.17 -3.40
CA GLY A 69 -13.17 1.95 -4.05
C GLY A 69 -13.15 0.72 -3.15
N THR A 70 -12.28 0.70 -2.13
CA THR A 70 -12.11 -0.47 -1.25
C THR A 70 -12.73 -0.32 0.12
N LEU A 71 -13.29 0.83 0.44
CA LEU A 71 -13.80 1.12 1.78
C LEU A 71 -14.78 0.06 2.29
N HIS A 72 -15.71 -0.37 1.43
CA HIS A 72 -16.72 -1.38 1.80
C HIS A 72 -16.17 -2.82 1.78
N MET A 73 -14.98 -3.03 1.24
CA MET A 73 -14.37 -4.35 1.11
C MET A 73 -13.55 -4.76 2.32
N VAL A 74 -13.20 -3.80 3.17
CA VAL A 74 -12.28 -4.00 4.31
C VAL A 74 -13.09 -4.10 5.59
N LYS A 75 -12.93 -5.24 6.28
CA LYS A 75 -13.60 -5.47 7.56
C LYS A 75 -12.94 -4.66 8.67
N ARG A 76 -11.61 -4.64 8.68
CA ARG A 76 -10.82 -3.94 9.69
C ARG A 76 -9.50 -3.51 9.10
N LEU A 77 -9.11 -2.27 9.40
CA LEU A 77 -7.82 -1.71 9.01
C LEU A 77 -7.04 -1.33 10.26
N THR A 78 -5.81 -1.79 10.34
CA THR A 78 -4.88 -1.38 11.40
C THR A 78 -3.70 -0.69 10.73
N LEU A 79 -3.40 0.54 11.16
CA LEU A 79 -2.23 1.29 10.71
C LEU A 79 -1.22 1.30 11.86
N SER A 80 0.01 0.91 11.56
CA SER A 80 1.08 0.83 12.55
C SER A 80 2.32 1.52 12.03
N ASP A 81 2.74 2.58 12.69
CA ASP A 81 3.98 3.26 12.37
C ASP A 81 5.15 2.40 12.83
N GLN A 82 6.13 2.23 11.96
CA GLN A 82 7.26 1.33 12.19
C GLN A 82 8.56 2.09 12.03
N THR A 83 9.57 1.64 12.77
CA THR A 83 10.94 2.17 12.63
C THR A 83 11.79 1.10 11.94
N PRO A 84 12.44 1.41 10.82
CA PRO A 84 13.30 0.42 10.16
C PRO A 84 14.52 0.10 11.01
N LEU A 85 14.82 -1.20 11.12
CA LEU A 85 15.99 -1.68 11.85
C LEU A 85 17.26 -1.64 11.00
N ASN A 86 17.09 -1.74 9.70
CA ASN A 86 18.20 -1.84 8.74
C ASN A 86 17.94 -0.96 7.51
N PRO A 87 17.90 0.37 7.68
CA PRO A 87 17.50 1.28 6.59
C PRO A 87 18.41 1.20 5.36
N ALA A 88 19.65 0.72 5.52
CA ALA A 88 20.54 0.54 4.37
C ALA A 88 20.06 -0.53 3.39
N ASN A 89 19.16 -1.40 3.82
CA ASN A 89 18.60 -2.47 3.00
C ASN A 89 17.23 -2.11 2.40
N GLN A 90 16.92 -0.82 2.34
CA GLN A 90 15.62 -0.36 1.85
C GLN A 90 15.38 -0.81 0.40
N ILE A 91 14.11 -1.06 0.10
CA ILE A 91 13.65 -1.35 -1.25
C ILE A 91 13.25 -0.02 -1.88
N ASN A 92 13.72 0.23 -3.09
CA ASN A 92 13.40 1.46 -3.81
C ASN A 92 12.26 1.25 -4.82
N ASN A 93 11.70 2.38 -5.27
CA ASN A 93 10.67 2.39 -6.29
C ASN A 93 11.24 2.16 -7.70
N PHE A 94 10.39 2.28 -8.73
CA PHE A 94 10.76 2.10 -10.13
C PHE A 94 11.29 3.36 -10.80
N ILE A 95 11.39 4.45 -10.06
CA ILE A 95 11.89 5.72 -10.58
C ILE A 95 13.42 5.72 -10.49
N GLN A 96 14.08 6.01 -11.60
CA GLN A 96 15.53 6.05 -11.69
C GLN A 96 16.04 7.47 -11.88
#